data_d9fdea1f8dc00e55ca3870a51d28cd0b
#
_entry.id   d9fdea1f8dc00e55ca3870a51d28cd0b
#
_cell.length_a   1.000
_cell.length_b   1.000
_cell.length_c   1.000
_cell.angle_alpha   90.00
_cell.angle_beta   90.00
_cell.angle_gamma   90.00
#
_symmetry.space_group_name_H-M   'P 1'
#
loop_
_entity.id
_entity.type
_entity.pdbx_description
1 polymer ?
#
loop_
_entity_poly.entity_id
_entity_poly.type
_entity_poly.pdbx_seq_one_letter_code
_entity_poly.pdbx_strand_id
1 'polypeptide(L)'
;MAVLEIVHYGDPILRKKCKSVKDLEDINSIISDMFDSMYEAEGIGLAANQVGLDMNLFIIDVTHTEEADETHIFINGSIVSKQGEDQVFQEGCLSMPGIALDVTRPEKVTLKYQTPDGEWHEDEFGGLLGRAIQHEMDHLNGVFIVDRVGEVERIKYQAELKELESNSKSRLRSRSEKGF
;
A
#
# COMPACT_ATOMS: atom_id res chain seq x y z
N MET A 1 -4.45 -11.19 -17.77
CA MET A 1 -3.61 -10.28 -16.96
C MET A 1 -3.93 -8.85 -17.36
N ALA A 2 -4.22 -8.01 -16.38
CA ALA A 2 -4.65 -6.64 -16.63
C ALA A 2 -3.86 -5.66 -15.74
N VAL A 3 -3.56 -4.50 -16.31
CA VAL A 3 -3.04 -3.37 -15.54
C VAL A 3 -4.22 -2.59 -15.02
N LEU A 4 -4.36 -2.50 -13.71
CA LEU A 4 -5.42 -1.78 -13.04
C LEU A 4 -5.00 -0.32 -12.81
N GLU A 5 -5.96 0.58 -12.87
CA GLU A 5 -5.70 2.00 -12.61
C GLU A 5 -5.35 2.20 -11.12
N ILE A 6 -4.24 2.89 -10.86
CA ILE A 6 -3.87 3.28 -9.51
C ILE A 6 -4.66 4.54 -9.15
N VAL A 7 -5.41 4.46 -8.06
CA VAL A 7 -6.14 5.62 -7.52
C VAL A 7 -5.24 6.45 -6.63
N HIS A 8 -5.47 7.75 -6.60
CA HIS A 8 -4.60 8.71 -5.93
C HIS A 8 -5.25 9.31 -4.68
N TYR A 9 -4.43 9.94 -3.87
CA TYR A 9 -4.82 10.70 -2.70
C TYR A 9 -6.06 11.56 -3.00
N GLY A 10 -7.04 11.52 -2.12
CA GLY A 10 -8.35 12.14 -2.28
C GLY A 10 -9.46 11.16 -2.66
N ASP A 11 -9.12 9.97 -3.17
CA ASP A 11 -10.12 8.92 -3.37
C ASP A 11 -10.52 8.34 -2.01
N PRO A 12 -11.82 8.30 -1.68
CA PRO A 12 -12.29 7.83 -0.36
C PRO A 12 -11.86 6.42 0.00
N ILE A 13 -11.65 5.54 -0.99
CA ILE A 13 -11.25 4.15 -0.71
C ILE A 13 -9.90 4.09 0.01
N LEU A 14 -9.02 5.09 -0.19
CA LEU A 14 -7.71 5.14 0.43
C LEU A 14 -7.77 5.57 1.91
N ARG A 15 -8.89 6.05 2.38
CA ARG A 15 -9.12 6.42 3.79
C ARG A 15 -9.94 5.39 4.57
N LYS A 16 -10.43 4.36 3.92
CA LYS A 16 -11.17 3.28 4.57
C LYS A 16 -10.22 2.24 5.13
N LYS A 17 -10.62 1.66 6.25
CA LYS A 17 -10.04 0.40 6.71
C LYS A 17 -10.57 -0.71 5.80
N CYS A 18 -9.68 -1.43 5.15
CA CYS A 18 -10.06 -2.48 4.20
C CYS A 18 -10.67 -3.69 4.91
N LYS A 19 -11.65 -4.30 4.24
CA LYS A 19 -12.33 -5.49 4.73
C LYS A 19 -11.45 -6.73 4.61
N SER A 20 -11.65 -7.68 5.53
CA SER A 20 -11.02 -8.98 5.44
C SER A 20 -11.45 -9.70 4.17
N VAL A 21 -10.52 -10.41 3.57
CA VAL A 21 -10.79 -11.32 2.44
C VAL A 21 -11.35 -12.62 3.02
N LYS A 22 -12.59 -12.94 2.68
CA LYS A 22 -13.27 -14.16 3.19
C LYS A 22 -13.17 -15.33 2.22
N ASP A 23 -13.16 -15.03 0.93
CA ASP A 23 -13.11 -16.02 -0.13
C ASP A 23 -11.80 -15.85 -0.90
N LEU A 24 -10.99 -16.92 -0.91
CA LEU A 24 -9.71 -16.95 -1.62
C LEU A 24 -9.83 -17.56 -3.02
N GLU A 25 -11.02 -17.95 -3.42
CA GLU A 25 -11.30 -18.35 -4.79
C GLU A 25 -11.04 -17.14 -5.69
N ASP A 26 -10.44 -17.31 -6.82
CA ASP A 26 -10.08 -16.24 -7.76
C ASP A 26 -9.08 -15.20 -7.25
N ILE A 27 -8.55 -15.33 -6.03
CA ILE A 27 -7.59 -14.37 -5.47
C ILE A 27 -6.32 -14.26 -6.33
N ASN A 28 -5.90 -15.35 -6.95
CA ASN A 28 -4.70 -15.39 -7.78
C ASN A 28 -4.79 -14.49 -9.00
N SER A 29 -5.97 -14.36 -9.58
CA SER A 29 -6.21 -13.45 -10.71
C SER A 29 -6.03 -11.99 -10.29
N ILE A 30 -6.58 -11.63 -9.13
CA ILE A 30 -6.45 -10.28 -8.55
C ILE A 30 -4.98 -9.99 -8.25
N ILE A 31 -4.29 -10.93 -7.63
CA ILE A 31 -2.86 -10.80 -7.28
C ILE A 31 -2.02 -10.58 -8.54
N SER A 32 -2.27 -11.36 -9.59
CA SER A 32 -1.57 -11.22 -10.87
C SER A 32 -1.76 -9.82 -11.47
N ASP A 33 -2.99 -9.32 -11.48
CA ASP A 33 -3.31 -7.98 -11.97
C ASP A 33 -2.63 -6.90 -11.12
N MET A 34 -2.54 -7.11 -9.82
CA MET A 34 -1.85 -6.19 -8.91
C MET A 34 -0.34 -6.15 -9.18
N PHE A 35 0.30 -7.30 -9.42
CA PHE A 35 1.72 -7.32 -9.78
C PHE A 35 1.97 -6.60 -11.11
N ASP A 36 1.15 -6.86 -12.12
CA ASP A 36 1.25 -6.18 -13.41
C ASP A 36 1.14 -4.66 -13.25
N SER A 37 0.18 -4.21 -12.43
CA SER A 37 -0.07 -2.80 -12.16
C SER A 37 1.10 -2.15 -11.41
N MET A 38 1.65 -2.86 -10.43
CA MET A 38 2.78 -2.40 -9.64
C MET A 38 4.03 -2.25 -10.51
N TYR A 39 4.32 -3.24 -11.36
CA TYR A 39 5.50 -3.20 -12.25
C TYR A 39 5.37 -2.11 -13.30
N GLU A 40 4.20 -1.92 -13.88
CA GLU A 40 3.93 -0.84 -14.83
C GLU A 40 4.20 0.53 -14.21
N ALA A 41 3.89 0.69 -12.92
CA ALA A 41 4.11 1.92 -12.18
C ALA A 41 5.50 2.01 -11.52
N GLU A 42 6.35 1.00 -11.74
CA GLU A 42 7.71 0.95 -11.19
C GLU A 42 7.77 0.97 -9.66
N GLY A 43 6.76 0.37 -9.00
CA GLY A 43 6.68 0.26 -7.54
C GLY A 43 7.27 -1.02 -6.99
N ILE A 44 7.53 -1.04 -5.70
CA ILE A 44 8.01 -2.23 -4.97
C ILE A 44 6.93 -2.85 -4.08
N GLY A 45 5.86 -2.11 -3.81
CA GLY A 45 4.72 -2.55 -3.02
C GLY A 45 3.43 -1.95 -3.52
N LEU A 46 2.33 -2.64 -3.31
CA LEU A 46 1.00 -2.18 -3.70
C LEU A 46 -0.07 -2.81 -2.82
N ALA A 47 -0.92 -1.99 -2.23
CA ALA A 47 -2.09 -2.42 -1.47
C ALA A 47 -3.32 -2.45 -2.39
N ALA A 48 -4.26 -3.36 -2.10
CA ALA A 48 -5.45 -3.56 -2.94
C ALA A 48 -6.30 -2.29 -3.08
N ASN A 49 -6.42 -1.49 -2.02
CA ASN A 49 -7.19 -0.25 -2.11
C ASN A 49 -6.58 0.79 -3.07
N GLN A 50 -5.28 0.70 -3.34
CA GLN A 50 -4.63 1.58 -4.32
C GLN A 50 -5.05 1.28 -5.77
N VAL A 51 -5.69 0.15 -6.01
CA VAL A 51 -6.31 -0.19 -7.30
C VAL A 51 -7.83 -0.31 -7.19
N GLY A 52 -8.40 0.31 -6.16
CA GLY A 52 -9.85 0.42 -6.02
C GLY A 52 -10.54 -0.78 -5.37
N LEU A 53 -9.81 -1.70 -4.77
CA LEU A 53 -10.37 -2.91 -4.16
C LEU A 53 -10.38 -2.80 -2.63
N ASP A 54 -11.54 -2.97 -2.03
CA ASP A 54 -11.73 -2.93 -0.57
C ASP A 54 -11.40 -4.31 0.02
N MET A 55 -10.11 -4.64 0.04
CA MET A 55 -9.61 -5.96 0.45
C MET A 55 -8.34 -5.80 1.27
N ASN A 56 -8.24 -6.51 2.38
CA ASN A 56 -7.00 -6.59 3.15
C ASN A 56 -6.01 -7.52 2.44
N LEU A 57 -5.35 -6.96 1.44
CA LEU A 57 -4.40 -7.67 0.57
C LEU A 57 -3.35 -6.66 0.10
N PHE A 58 -2.09 -7.05 0.19
CA PHE A 58 -1.00 -6.29 -0.44
C PHE A 58 0.10 -7.21 -0.93
N ILE A 59 0.91 -6.70 -1.83
CA ILE A 59 2.01 -7.42 -2.46
C ILE A 59 3.29 -6.59 -2.37
N ILE A 60 4.42 -7.27 -2.31
CA ILE A 60 5.75 -6.65 -2.27
C ILE A 60 6.71 -7.45 -3.13
N ASP A 61 7.52 -6.73 -3.90
CA ASP A 61 8.65 -7.32 -4.63
C ASP A 61 9.91 -6.50 -4.33
N VAL A 62 10.82 -7.07 -3.56
CA VAL A 62 12.15 -6.52 -3.28
C VAL A 62 13.24 -7.47 -3.79
N THR A 63 12.92 -8.28 -4.80
CA THR A 63 13.87 -9.25 -5.39
C THR A 63 15.02 -8.59 -6.13
N HIS A 64 14.90 -7.29 -6.47
CA HIS A 64 16.00 -6.49 -7.02
C HIS A 64 17.09 -6.18 -5.98
N THR A 65 16.84 -6.50 -4.71
CA THR A 65 17.79 -6.37 -3.59
C THR A 65 18.26 -7.74 -3.15
N GLU A 66 19.24 -7.78 -2.24
CA GLU A 66 19.70 -9.05 -1.65
C GLU A 66 18.79 -9.54 -0.50
N GLU A 67 17.74 -8.79 -0.16
CA GLU A 67 16.88 -9.11 0.99
C GLU A 67 15.87 -10.22 0.73
N ALA A 68 15.52 -10.49 -0.52
CA ALA A 68 14.53 -11.51 -0.85
C ALA A 68 14.81 -12.17 -2.18
N ASP A 69 14.55 -13.46 -2.25
CA ASP A 69 14.69 -14.28 -3.46
C ASP A 69 13.36 -14.42 -4.20
N GLU A 70 12.25 -14.09 -3.55
CA GLU A 70 10.91 -14.24 -4.09
C GLU A 70 10.01 -13.06 -3.72
N THR A 71 8.89 -12.96 -4.41
CA THR A 71 7.87 -11.95 -4.11
C THR A 71 7.07 -12.36 -2.87
N HIS A 72 6.42 -11.39 -2.25
CA HIS A 72 5.59 -11.61 -1.06
C HIS A 72 4.16 -11.20 -1.30
N ILE A 73 3.23 -12.02 -0.82
CA ILE A 73 1.78 -11.78 -0.88
C ILE A 73 1.25 -11.92 0.53
N PHE A 74 0.55 -10.90 1.01
CA PHE A 74 0.01 -10.86 2.36
C PHE A 74 -1.49 -10.61 2.31
N ILE A 75 -2.26 -11.57 2.82
CA ILE A 75 -3.72 -11.53 2.87
C ILE A 75 -4.15 -11.50 4.33
N ASN A 76 -5.11 -10.64 4.66
CA ASN A 76 -5.64 -10.50 6.01
C ASN A 76 -4.54 -10.22 7.05
N GLY A 77 -3.60 -9.35 6.67
CA GLY A 77 -2.49 -8.96 7.51
C GLY A 77 -2.91 -8.14 8.72
N SER A 78 -2.24 -8.39 9.84
CA SER A 78 -2.34 -7.54 11.02
C SER A 78 -0.98 -7.47 11.71
N ILE A 79 -0.59 -6.27 12.12
CA ILE A 79 0.66 -6.07 12.85
C ILE A 79 0.46 -6.54 14.29
N VAL A 80 1.24 -7.52 14.70
CA VAL A 80 1.22 -8.08 16.06
C VAL A 80 2.06 -7.23 17.00
N SER A 81 3.25 -6.85 16.54
CA SER A 81 4.18 -6.03 17.31
C SER A 81 5.20 -5.36 16.40
N LYS A 82 5.84 -4.32 16.92
CA LYS A 82 6.92 -3.60 16.26
C LYS A 82 8.13 -3.62 17.19
N GLN A 83 9.31 -3.86 16.62
CA GLN A 83 10.54 -4.06 17.40
C GLN A 83 11.70 -3.25 16.79
N GLY A 84 12.76 -3.13 17.59
CA GLY A 84 13.98 -2.47 17.19
C GLY A 84 13.91 -0.95 17.35
N GLU A 85 14.95 -0.29 16.90
CA GLU A 85 15.06 1.17 16.97
C GLU A 85 14.33 1.82 15.79
N ASP A 86 13.87 3.04 15.99
CA ASP A 86 13.29 3.82 14.94
C ASP A 86 14.35 4.22 13.92
N GLN A 87 14.02 4.09 12.64
CA GLN A 87 14.86 4.46 11.51
C GLN A 87 14.12 5.45 10.61
N VAL A 88 14.86 6.40 10.05
CA VAL A 88 14.33 7.40 9.13
C VAL A 88 14.80 7.07 7.72
N PHE A 89 13.85 6.91 6.80
CA PHE A 89 14.12 6.71 5.37
C PHE A 89 13.13 7.49 4.52
N GLN A 90 13.59 7.91 3.35
CA GLN A 90 12.72 8.55 2.39
C GLN A 90 11.78 7.52 1.75
N GLU A 91 10.48 7.80 1.80
CA GLU A 91 9.44 6.99 1.18
C GLU A 91 8.67 7.78 0.14
N GLY A 92 8.30 7.09 -0.93
CA GLY A 92 7.35 7.57 -1.91
C GLY A 92 6.13 6.66 -1.92
N CYS A 93 5.11 7.03 -2.68
CA CYS A 93 3.87 6.26 -2.76
C CYS A 93 3.27 6.40 -4.15
N LEU A 94 2.85 5.29 -4.75
CA LEU A 94 2.23 5.28 -6.08
C LEU A 94 0.91 6.08 -6.12
N SER A 95 0.22 6.19 -4.97
CA SER A 95 -1.01 6.99 -4.85
C SER A 95 -0.75 8.48 -4.57
N MET A 96 0.51 8.86 -4.42
CA MET A 96 0.94 10.25 -4.19
C MET A 96 2.15 10.56 -5.07
N PRO A 97 1.99 10.55 -6.41
CA PRO A 97 3.11 10.76 -7.33
C PRO A 97 3.75 12.14 -7.12
N GLY A 98 5.09 12.17 -7.17
CA GLY A 98 5.86 13.39 -7.00
C GLY A 98 6.10 13.81 -5.55
N ILE A 99 5.60 13.04 -4.57
CA ILE A 99 5.79 13.32 -3.15
C ILE A 99 6.75 12.29 -2.56
N ALA A 100 7.81 12.77 -1.90
CA ALA A 100 8.75 11.94 -1.18
C ALA A 100 9.00 12.56 0.19
N LEU A 101 8.92 11.75 1.24
CA LEU A 101 9.01 12.21 2.62
C LEU A 101 9.92 11.29 3.42
N ASP A 102 10.66 11.88 4.35
CA ASP A 102 11.41 11.12 5.35
C ASP A 102 10.45 10.62 6.43
N VAL A 103 10.27 9.31 6.49
CA VAL A 103 9.34 8.68 7.42
C VAL A 103 10.11 7.89 8.47
N THR A 104 9.74 8.08 9.73
CA THR A 104 10.29 7.33 10.86
C THR A 104 9.45 6.09 11.10
N ARG A 105 10.09 4.93 11.09
CA ARG A 105 9.44 3.65 11.38
C ARG A 105 10.35 2.76 12.21
N PRO A 106 9.76 1.86 13.05
CA PRO A 106 10.53 0.82 13.71
C PRO A 106 11.27 -0.06 12.69
N GLU A 107 12.42 -0.53 13.10
CA GLU A 107 13.30 -1.37 12.28
C GLU A 107 12.66 -2.67 11.83
N LYS A 108 11.84 -3.27 12.70
CA LYS A 108 11.23 -4.59 12.49
C LYS A 108 9.75 -4.59 12.84
N VAL A 109 9.03 -5.50 12.21
CA VAL A 109 7.60 -5.70 12.44
C VAL A 109 7.29 -7.20 12.44
N THR A 110 6.42 -7.63 13.34
CA THR A 110 5.84 -8.98 13.31
C THR A 110 4.44 -8.89 12.73
N LEU A 111 4.21 -9.62 11.66
CA LEU A 111 2.95 -9.62 10.93
C LEU A 111 2.31 -11.01 10.98
N LYS A 112 1.01 -11.04 11.28
CA LYS A 112 0.18 -12.23 11.12
C LYS A 112 -0.60 -12.07 9.81
N TYR A 113 -0.60 -13.10 8.96
CA TYR A 113 -1.20 -13.01 7.62
C TYR A 113 -1.52 -14.39 7.07
N GLN A 114 -2.29 -14.42 5.98
CA GLN A 114 -2.54 -15.63 5.20
C GLN A 114 -1.76 -15.56 3.88
N THR A 115 -1.34 -16.72 3.41
CA THR A 115 -0.87 -16.92 2.04
C THR A 115 -2.06 -17.29 1.14
N PRO A 116 -1.90 -17.26 -0.21
CA PRO A 116 -3.02 -17.56 -1.12
C PRO A 116 -3.65 -18.94 -0.96
N ASP A 117 -2.93 -19.89 -0.37
CA ASP A 117 -3.44 -21.23 -0.04
C ASP A 117 -4.33 -21.25 1.22
N GLY A 118 -4.46 -20.11 1.89
CA GLY A 118 -5.27 -19.95 3.10
C GLY A 118 -4.54 -20.24 4.40
N GLU A 119 -3.28 -20.66 4.34
CA GLU A 119 -2.50 -20.92 5.55
C GLU A 119 -2.15 -19.64 6.30
N TRP A 120 -2.24 -19.68 7.62
CA TRP A 120 -1.84 -18.59 8.51
C TRP A 120 -0.37 -18.67 8.88
N HIS A 121 0.27 -17.51 8.88
CA HIS A 121 1.66 -17.34 9.27
C HIS A 121 1.78 -16.17 10.23
N GLU A 122 2.83 -16.20 11.04
CA GLU A 122 3.21 -15.07 11.88
C GLU A 122 4.74 -15.00 11.84
N ASP A 123 5.26 -13.96 11.20
CA ASP A 123 6.68 -13.83 10.95
C ASP A 123 7.19 -12.43 11.27
N GLU A 124 8.48 -12.34 11.61
CA GLU A 124 9.17 -11.08 11.81
C GLU A 124 9.87 -10.67 10.52
N PHE A 125 9.72 -9.39 10.16
CA PHE A 125 10.32 -8.80 8.95
C PHE A 125 11.08 -7.53 9.32
N GLY A 126 12.26 -7.36 8.72
CA GLY A 126 13.08 -6.16 8.88
C GLY A 126 13.57 -5.64 7.53
N GLY A 127 14.48 -4.69 7.56
CA GLY A 127 15.05 -4.10 6.35
C GLY A 127 14.02 -3.40 5.47
N LEU A 128 14.26 -3.36 4.18
CA LEU A 128 13.36 -2.75 3.20
C LEU A 128 12.01 -3.46 3.16
N LEU A 129 12.01 -4.78 3.24
CA LEU A 129 10.77 -5.57 3.28
C LEU A 129 9.91 -5.21 4.49
N GLY A 130 10.50 -5.14 5.69
CA GLY A 130 9.78 -4.75 6.91
C GLY A 130 9.21 -3.34 6.83
N ARG A 131 9.92 -2.42 6.19
CA ARG A 131 9.45 -1.04 5.96
C ARG A 131 8.30 -1.01 4.97
N ALA A 132 8.42 -1.73 3.86
CA ALA A 132 7.37 -1.82 2.85
C ALA A 132 6.09 -2.44 3.43
N ILE A 133 6.21 -3.47 4.25
CA ILE A 133 5.07 -4.07 4.96
C ILE A 133 4.33 -3.02 5.80
N GLN A 134 5.05 -2.22 6.56
CA GLN A 134 4.44 -1.17 7.38
C GLN A 134 3.75 -0.10 6.54
N HIS A 135 4.37 0.29 5.42
CA HIS A 135 3.81 1.25 4.48
C HIS A 135 2.48 0.73 3.89
N GLU A 136 2.46 -0.51 3.41
CA GLU A 136 1.28 -1.10 2.79
C GLU A 136 0.17 -1.39 3.83
N MET A 137 0.53 -1.81 5.03
CA MET A 137 -0.45 -1.96 6.12
C MET A 137 -1.10 -0.63 6.49
N ASP A 138 -0.34 0.47 6.44
CA ASP A 138 -0.90 1.80 6.64
C ASP A 138 -1.99 2.09 5.59
N HIS A 139 -1.74 1.80 4.31
CA HIS A 139 -2.75 2.00 3.26
C HIS A 139 -4.04 1.24 3.56
N LEU A 140 -3.94 0.00 4.01
CA LEU A 140 -5.09 -0.84 4.35
C LEU A 140 -5.88 -0.31 5.56
N ASN A 141 -5.26 0.55 6.36
CA ASN A 141 -5.87 1.22 7.52
C ASN A 141 -6.20 2.70 7.26
N GLY A 142 -6.08 3.15 6.02
CA GLY A 142 -6.41 4.51 5.63
C GLY A 142 -5.36 5.56 5.99
N VAL A 143 -4.10 5.17 6.16
CA VAL A 143 -2.99 6.03 6.58
C VAL A 143 -2.01 6.25 5.42
N PHE A 144 -1.65 7.49 5.17
CA PHE A 144 -0.65 7.87 4.18
C PHE A 144 0.67 8.27 4.84
N ILE A 145 1.74 8.33 4.04
CA ILE A 145 3.04 8.80 4.54
C ILE A 145 2.97 10.24 5.09
N VAL A 146 2.12 11.09 4.52
CA VAL A 146 1.91 12.47 5.02
C VAL A 146 1.31 12.51 6.42
N ASP A 147 0.68 11.44 6.86
CA ASP A 147 0.14 11.31 8.22
C ASP A 147 1.21 10.88 9.22
N ARG A 148 2.37 10.43 8.74
CA ARG A 148 3.49 9.94 9.55
C ARG A 148 4.60 10.98 9.74
N VAL A 149 4.45 12.16 9.18
CA VAL A 149 5.44 13.24 9.26
C VAL A 149 4.87 14.44 10.01
N GLY A 150 5.76 15.35 10.44
CA GLY A 150 5.34 16.57 11.12
C GLY A 150 4.63 17.53 10.19
N GLU A 151 3.93 18.50 10.78
CA GLU A 151 3.18 19.52 10.06
C GLU A 151 4.03 20.33 9.08
N VAL A 152 5.27 20.64 9.46
CA VAL A 152 6.21 21.40 8.61
C VAL A 152 6.48 20.65 7.31
N GLU A 153 6.72 19.35 7.36
CA GLU A 153 6.96 18.54 6.18
C GLU A 153 5.70 18.41 5.33
N ARG A 154 4.55 18.26 5.95
CA ARG A 154 3.26 18.17 5.27
C ARG A 154 2.93 19.44 4.51
N ILE A 155 3.20 20.60 5.09
CA ILE A 155 2.93 21.91 4.47
C ILE A 155 3.71 22.08 3.17
N LYS A 156 4.92 21.54 3.07
CA LYS A 156 5.73 21.63 1.84
C LYS A 156 5.02 21.04 0.61
N TYR A 157 4.12 20.10 0.82
CA TYR A 157 3.40 19.40 -0.26
C TYR A 157 1.91 19.77 -0.32
N GLN A 158 1.51 20.83 0.36
CA GLN A 158 0.10 21.24 0.45
C GLN A 158 -0.53 21.48 -0.93
N ALA A 159 0.18 22.13 -1.83
CA ALA A 159 -0.31 22.41 -3.19
C ALA A 159 -0.51 21.10 -3.98
N GLU A 160 0.46 20.21 -3.93
CA GLU A 160 0.42 18.91 -4.61
C GLU A 160 -0.71 18.04 -4.07
N LEU A 161 -0.91 18.04 -2.75
CA LEU A 161 -2.00 17.29 -2.11
C LEU A 161 -3.38 17.80 -2.54
N LYS A 162 -3.55 19.12 -2.62
CA LYS A 162 -4.80 19.73 -3.09
C LYS A 162 -5.08 19.39 -4.55
N GLU A 163 -4.05 19.37 -5.39
CA GLU A 163 -4.18 18.99 -6.80
C GLU A 163 -4.61 17.53 -6.92
N LEU A 164 -3.98 16.63 -6.17
CA LEU A 164 -4.35 15.20 -6.15
C LEU A 164 -5.80 15.00 -5.68
N GLU A 165 -6.22 15.71 -4.64
CA GLU A 165 -7.61 15.65 -4.17
C GLU A 165 -8.60 16.12 -5.24
N SER A 166 -8.30 17.23 -5.90
CA SER A 166 -9.12 17.79 -6.96
C SER A 166 -9.25 16.82 -8.14
N ASN A 167 -8.14 16.25 -8.57
CA ASN A 167 -8.12 15.27 -9.66
C ASN A 167 -8.90 14.00 -9.30
N SER A 168 -8.79 13.52 -8.06
CA SER A 168 -9.54 12.35 -7.58
C SER A 168 -11.04 12.61 -7.55
N LYS A 169 -11.47 13.80 -7.11
CA LYS A 169 -12.88 14.20 -7.13
C LYS A 169 -13.43 14.26 -8.57
N SER A 170 -12.64 14.77 -9.51
CA SER A 170 -13.01 14.81 -10.93
C SER A 170 -13.20 13.41 -11.52
N ARG A 171 -12.32 12.48 -11.17
CA ARG A 171 -12.44 11.07 -11.59
C ARG A 171 -13.70 10.42 -11.06
N LEU A 172 -14.02 10.65 -9.78
CA LEU A 172 -15.22 10.10 -9.15
C LEU A 172 -16.49 10.63 -9.81
N ARG A 173 -16.53 11.92 -10.11
CA ARG A 173 -17.66 12.52 -10.84
C ARG A 173 -17.82 11.95 -12.24
N SER A 174 -16.72 11.81 -12.97
CA SER A 174 -16.72 11.22 -14.32
C SER A 174 -17.26 9.78 -14.31
N ARG A 175 -16.86 8.97 -13.30
CA ARG A 175 -17.39 7.62 -13.13
C ARG A 175 -18.90 7.62 -12.86
N SER A 176 -19.36 8.52 -11.98
CA SER A 176 -20.78 8.66 -11.65
C SER A 176 -21.60 9.04 -12.89
N GLU A 177 -21.13 10.00 -13.70
CA GLU A 177 -21.79 10.43 -14.93
C GLU A 177 -21.89 9.32 -15.99
N LYS A 178 -20.94 8.36 -15.96
CA LYS A 178 -20.96 7.19 -16.86
C LYS A 178 -21.83 6.05 -16.35
N GLY A 179 -22.53 6.24 -15.25
CA GLY A 179 -23.43 5.24 -14.67
C GLY A 179 -22.77 4.11 -13.89
N PHE A 180 -21.60 4.34 -13.36
CA PHE A 180 -20.88 3.36 -12.55
C PHE A 180 -20.99 3.62 -11.06
#